data_061c196525e446643c6d478ea04bc5bd
#
_entry.id   061c196525e446643c6d478ea04bc5bd
#
_cell.length_a   1.000
_cell.length_b   1.000
_cell.length_c   1.000
_cell.angle_alpha   90.00
_cell.angle_beta   90.00
_cell.angle_gamma   90.00
#
_symmetry.space_group_name_H-M   'P 1'
#
loop_
_entity.id
_entity.type
_entity.pdbx_description
1 polymer ?
#
loop_
_entity_poly.entity_id
_entity_poly.type
_entity_poly.pdbx_seq_one_letter_code
_entity_poly.pdbx_strand_id
1 'polypeptide(L)'
;MLNMTLERLLETVVNLSHNGAGVEIFEFDKGAPATVAEIERVEEELQRPIPQAFKNVLTTFAKEFALGLEPSDEPLESDDVSFEGGELGWSLTGLPELVAEFEEFRNDVYPDADDAYARAWQNKFPVYRFGNEDYLAVDVASQEVVYLSHDGDTELNGLALGCDFEDFVKRSLCLAATVDYLPFVDEGTPYLNIDGENACALREAVGWDAASSGE
;
A
#
# COMPACT_ATOMS: atom_id res chain seq x y z
N MET A 1 3.39 -1.44 17.30
CA MET A 1 2.92 -2.22 16.14
C MET A 1 4.02 -2.45 15.09
N LEU A 2 4.79 -1.48 14.67
CA LEU A 2 5.87 -1.66 13.64
C LEU A 2 6.93 -2.72 13.99
N ASN A 3 7.06 -3.12 15.25
CA ASN A 3 7.95 -4.23 15.66
C ASN A 3 7.35 -5.63 15.40
N MET A 4 6.09 -5.71 14.99
CA MET A 4 5.47 -6.98 14.60
C MET A 4 5.95 -7.41 13.21
N THR A 5 5.91 -8.72 12.96
CA THR A 5 6.17 -9.25 11.61
C THR A 5 4.96 -8.98 10.70
N LEU A 6 5.20 -8.95 9.38
CA LEU A 6 4.12 -8.84 8.39
C LEU A 6 3.07 -9.95 8.56
N GLU A 7 3.50 -11.18 8.83
CA GLU A 7 2.60 -12.32 9.04
C GLU A 7 1.66 -12.06 10.23
N ARG A 8 2.19 -11.57 11.35
CA ARG A 8 1.37 -11.30 12.54
C ARG A 8 0.38 -10.16 12.32
N LEU A 9 0.78 -9.10 11.61
CA LEU A 9 -0.12 -8.01 11.26
C LEU A 9 -1.23 -8.49 10.32
N LEU A 10 -0.86 -9.29 9.31
CA LEU A 10 -1.82 -9.87 8.39
C LEU A 10 -2.82 -10.79 9.11
N GLU A 11 -2.35 -11.67 10.01
CA GLU A 11 -3.23 -12.48 10.85
C GLU A 11 -4.23 -11.63 11.64
N THR A 12 -3.80 -10.50 12.20
CA THR A 12 -4.69 -9.59 12.92
C THR A 12 -5.75 -9.02 11.98
N VAL A 13 -5.37 -8.55 10.80
CA VAL A 13 -6.33 -8.02 9.80
C VAL A 13 -7.32 -9.10 9.36
N VAL A 14 -6.85 -10.30 9.06
CA VAL A 14 -7.73 -11.43 8.69
C VAL A 14 -8.72 -11.76 9.83
N ASN A 15 -8.29 -11.65 11.08
CA ASN A 15 -9.16 -11.87 12.23
C ASN A 15 -10.22 -10.79 12.42
N LEU A 16 -10.10 -9.59 11.82
CA LEU A 16 -11.16 -8.57 11.86
C LEU A 16 -12.47 -9.13 11.31
N SER A 17 -12.41 -9.82 10.16
CA SER A 17 -13.60 -10.41 9.54
C SER A 17 -14.23 -11.56 10.33
N HIS A 18 -13.45 -12.26 11.18
CA HIS A 18 -13.92 -13.40 11.96
C HIS A 18 -14.55 -13.01 13.29
N ASN A 19 -14.24 -11.82 13.81
CA ASN A 19 -14.66 -11.40 15.17
C ASN A 19 -15.94 -10.56 15.20
N GLY A 20 -16.64 -10.44 14.06
CA GLY A 20 -17.87 -9.66 13.97
C GLY A 20 -17.65 -8.15 14.14
N ALA A 21 -16.47 -7.67 13.77
CA ALA A 21 -16.06 -6.27 13.86
C ALA A 21 -16.71 -5.36 12.78
N GLY A 22 -17.66 -5.88 12.02
CA GLY A 22 -18.32 -5.13 10.94
C GLY A 22 -17.46 -4.95 9.67
N VAL A 23 -16.37 -5.73 9.55
CA VAL A 23 -15.47 -5.73 8.39
C VAL A 23 -15.48 -7.12 7.74
N GLU A 24 -15.62 -7.16 6.43
CA GLU A 24 -15.56 -8.38 5.62
C GLU A 24 -14.36 -8.36 4.67
N ILE A 25 -13.78 -9.52 4.42
CA ILE A 25 -12.76 -9.70 3.40
C ILE A 25 -13.46 -10.14 2.10
N PHE A 26 -13.44 -9.27 1.07
CA PHE A 26 -13.97 -9.63 -0.24
C PHE A 26 -12.90 -10.21 -1.18
N GLU A 27 -11.62 -9.93 -0.89
CA GLU A 27 -10.49 -10.49 -1.65
C GLU A 27 -9.35 -10.84 -0.70
N PHE A 28 -8.79 -12.04 -0.85
CA PHE A 28 -7.58 -12.45 -0.17
C PHE A 28 -6.81 -13.49 -0.97
N ASP A 29 -5.62 -13.12 -1.41
CA ASP A 29 -4.63 -14.05 -1.97
C ASP A 29 -3.23 -13.73 -1.42
N LYS A 30 -2.51 -14.77 -1.04
CA LYS A 30 -1.12 -14.67 -0.59
C LYS A 30 -0.31 -15.80 -1.18
N GLY A 31 0.44 -15.49 -2.20
CA GLY A 31 1.39 -16.40 -2.83
C GLY A 31 2.59 -16.73 -1.93
N ALA A 32 3.36 -17.72 -2.35
CA ALA A 32 4.66 -18.01 -1.73
C ALA A 32 5.66 -16.86 -2.02
N PRO A 33 6.73 -16.71 -1.21
CA PRO A 33 7.85 -15.85 -1.54
C PRO A 33 8.49 -16.18 -2.89
N ALA A 34 8.99 -15.16 -3.58
CA ALA A 34 9.70 -15.30 -4.83
C ALA A 34 11.07 -15.99 -4.65
N THR A 35 11.43 -16.81 -5.58
CA THR A 35 12.81 -17.29 -5.72
C THR A 35 13.68 -16.24 -6.41
N VAL A 36 15.00 -16.33 -6.21
CA VAL A 36 15.97 -15.46 -6.90
C VAL A 36 15.81 -15.55 -8.42
N ALA A 37 15.60 -16.76 -8.96
CA ALA A 37 15.43 -16.96 -10.39
C ALA A 37 14.15 -16.34 -10.96
N GLU A 38 13.07 -16.24 -10.17
CA GLU A 38 11.84 -15.53 -10.58
C GLU A 38 12.08 -14.02 -10.63
N ILE A 39 12.78 -13.47 -9.66
CA ILE A 39 13.18 -12.04 -9.64
C ILE A 39 14.06 -11.72 -10.85
N GLU A 40 15.13 -12.50 -11.08
CA GLU A 40 16.07 -12.29 -12.20
C GLU A 40 15.33 -12.32 -13.55
N ARG A 41 14.41 -13.28 -13.74
CA ARG A 41 13.63 -13.37 -14.97
C ARG A 41 12.78 -12.12 -15.22
N VAL A 42 12.12 -11.58 -14.16
CA VAL A 42 11.30 -10.38 -14.31
C VAL A 42 12.19 -9.15 -14.54
N GLU A 43 13.35 -9.03 -13.86
CA GLU A 43 14.31 -7.95 -14.11
C GLU A 43 14.88 -7.98 -15.54
N GLU A 44 15.12 -9.20 -16.10
CA GLU A 44 15.51 -9.37 -17.51
C GLU A 44 14.41 -8.88 -18.47
N GLU A 45 13.15 -9.20 -18.20
CA GLU A 45 12.00 -8.76 -19.00
C GLU A 45 11.83 -7.24 -18.91
N LEU A 46 11.92 -6.67 -17.73
CA LEU A 46 11.84 -5.23 -17.47
C LEU A 46 13.05 -4.46 -18.02
N GLN A 47 14.17 -5.12 -18.28
CA GLN A 47 15.48 -4.50 -18.60
C GLN A 47 15.95 -3.47 -17.56
N ARG A 48 15.49 -3.60 -16.34
CA ARG A 48 15.86 -2.76 -15.20
C ARG A 48 15.69 -3.50 -13.88
N PRO A 49 16.46 -3.15 -12.84
CA PRO A 49 16.31 -3.79 -11.54
C PRO A 49 15.00 -3.39 -10.86
N ILE A 50 14.40 -4.33 -10.13
CA ILE A 50 13.34 -4.06 -9.15
C ILE A 50 13.98 -3.36 -7.94
N PRO A 51 13.38 -2.30 -7.35
CA PRO A 51 13.89 -1.65 -6.14
C PRO A 51 14.14 -2.64 -5.01
N GLN A 52 15.24 -2.47 -4.28
CA GLN A 52 15.65 -3.43 -3.24
C GLN A 52 14.61 -3.54 -2.12
N ALA A 53 13.99 -2.42 -1.73
CA ALA A 53 12.93 -2.40 -0.73
C ALA A 53 11.76 -3.33 -1.12
N PHE A 54 11.34 -3.28 -2.38
CA PHE A 54 10.28 -4.16 -2.88
C PHE A 54 10.74 -5.62 -3.02
N LYS A 55 11.95 -5.87 -3.54
CA LYS A 55 12.51 -7.24 -3.61
C LYS A 55 12.55 -7.94 -2.26
N ASN A 56 12.82 -7.20 -1.20
CA ASN A 56 12.83 -7.78 0.14
C ASN A 56 11.47 -8.39 0.50
N VAL A 57 10.38 -7.67 0.30
CA VAL A 57 9.02 -8.17 0.57
C VAL A 57 8.65 -9.31 -0.37
N LEU A 58 8.96 -9.21 -1.66
CA LEU A 58 8.73 -10.28 -2.63
C LEU A 58 9.41 -11.61 -2.23
N THR A 59 10.63 -11.54 -1.68
CA THR A 59 11.43 -12.73 -1.34
C THR A 59 11.24 -13.25 0.07
N THR A 60 10.71 -12.43 0.99
CA THR A 60 10.54 -12.82 2.41
C THR A 60 9.09 -13.04 2.81
N PHE A 61 8.13 -12.41 2.11
CA PHE A 61 6.71 -12.47 2.48
C PHE A 61 5.85 -13.09 1.38
N ALA A 62 5.69 -12.43 0.24
CA ALA A 62 4.88 -12.96 -0.87
C ALA A 62 5.27 -12.32 -2.21
N LYS A 63 5.30 -13.11 -3.28
CA LYS A 63 5.49 -12.60 -4.65
C LYS A 63 4.20 -12.11 -5.30
N GLU A 64 3.06 -12.63 -4.86
CA GLU A 64 1.71 -12.22 -5.23
C GLU A 64 0.95 -11.96 -3.93
N PHE A 65 0.27 -10.86 -3.85
CA PHE A 65 -0.54 -10.51 -2.70
C PHE A 65 -1.75 -9.67 -3.12
N ALA A 66 -2.91 -10.01 -2.61
CA ALA A 66 -4.13 -9.22 -2.70
C ALA A 66 -4.88 -9.30 -1.37
N LEU A 67 -5.33 -8.16 -0.87
CA LEU A 67 -6.18 -8.03 0.29
C LEU A 67 -7.18 -6.92 0.02
N GLY A 68 -8.47 -7.28 0.06
CA GLY A 68 -9.58 -6.34 -0.06
C GLY A 68 -10.50 -6.46 1.15
N LEU A 69 -10.80 -5.34 1.79
CA LEU A 69 -11.66 -5.22 2.97
C LEU A 69 -12.81 -4.25 2.67
N GLU A 70 -13.99 -4.57 3.18
CA GLU A 70 -15.13 -3.68 3.11
C GLU A 70 -15.93 -3.71 4.43
N PRO A 71 -16.67 -2.65 4.78
CA PRO A 71 -17.65 -2.71 5.86
C PRO A 71 -18.77 -3.70 5.52
N SER A 72 -19.24 -4.48 6.50
CA SER A 72 -20.29 -5.50 6.28
C SER A 72 -21.65 -4.91 5.92
N ASP A 73 -21.98 -3.71 6.36
CA ASP A 73 -23.27 -3.04 6.13
C ASP A 73 -23.07 -1.58 5.65
N GLU A 74 -22.76 -0.68 6.59
CA GLU A 74 -22.53 0.75 6.32
C GLU A 74 -21.07 1.09 6.63
N PRO A 75 -20.52 2.20 6.07
CA PRO A 75 -19.19 2.67 6.47
C PRO A 75 -19.04 2.75 7.99
N LEU A 76 -17.91 2.29 8.51
CA LEU A 76 -17.64 2.40 9.94
C LEU A 76 -17.14 3.81 10.23
N GLU A 77 -17.92 4.56 10.99
CA GLU A 77 -17.63 5.95 11.30
C GLU A 77 -17.18 6.10 12.75
N SER A 78 -16.18 6.95 12.96
CA SER A 78 -15.87 7.59 14.22
C SER A 78 -15.88 9.11 14.04
N ASP A 79 -15.78 9.89 15.10
CA ASP A 79 -15.96 11.36 15.06
C ASP A 79 -15.12 12.06 13.97
N ASP A 80 -13.95 11.53 13.62
CA ASP A 80 -12.99 12.15 12.71
C ASP A 80 -12.53 11.24 11.54
N VAL A 81 -12.92 9.97 11.52
CA VAL A 81 -12.45 8.99 10.51
C VAL A 81 -13.60 8.10 10.06
N SER A 82 -13.72 7.91 8.75
CA SER A 82 -14.59 6.89 8.14
C SER A 82 -13.74 5.75 7.57
N PHE A 83 -14.19 4.51 7.75
CA PHE A 83 -13.65 3.36 7.03
C PHE A 83 -14.67 2.91 5.99
N GLU A 84 -14.38 3.21 4.74
CA GLU A 84 -15.19 2.84 3.57
C GLU A 84 -14.71 1.55 2.91
N GLY A 85 -13.50 1.11 3.28
CA GLY A 85 -12.86 -0.09 2.78
C GLY A 85 -11.33 0.03 2.76
N GLY A 86 -10.69 -1.06 2.43
CA GLY A 86 -9.24 -1.13 2.33
C GLY A 86 -8.79 -2.03 1.20
N GLU A 87 -7.68 -1.68 0.57
CA GLU A 87 -7.09 -2.42 -0.54
C GLU A 87 -5.57 -2.37 -0.47
N LEU A 88 -4.93 -3.52 -0.62
CA LEU A 88 -3.48 -3.65 -0.67
C LEU A 88 -3.10 -4.83 -1.56
N GLY A 89 -2.24 -4.59 -2.55
CA GLY A 89 -1.84 -5.66 -3.44
C GLY A 89 -0.53 -5.40 -4.18
N TRP A 90 0.01 -6.47 -4.77
CA TRP A 90 1.11 -6.46 -5.73
C TRP A 90 1.22 -7.83 -6.42
N SER A 91 1.83 -7.84 -7.61
CA SER A 91 2.07 -9.06 -8.38
C SER A 91 3.45 -8.99 -9.05
N LEU A 92 4.35 -9.92 -8.72
CA LEU A 92 5.64 -10.04 -9.40
C LEU A 92 5.44 -10.39 -10.89
N THR A 93 4.48 -11.26 -11.18
CA THR A 93 4.22 -11.69 -12.57
C THR A 93 3.54 -10.61 -13.39
N GLY A 94 2.78 -9.73 -12.78
CA GLY A 94 2.12 -8.59 -13.43
C GLY A 94 3.00 -7.35 -13.59
N LEU A 95 4.20 -7.31 -12.96
CA LEU A 95 5.06 -6.12 -13.00
C LEU A 95 5.44 -5.65 -14.42
N PRO A 96 5.75 -6.50 -15.40
CA PRO A 96 6.09 -6.02 -16.73
C PRO A 96 4.97 -5.21 -17.39
N GLU A 97 3.73 -5.66 -17.25
CA GLU A 97 2.55 -4.97 -17.76
C GLU A 97 2.32 -3.66 -17.00
N LEU A 98 2.30 -3.70 -15.66
CA LEU A 98 2.12 -2.53 -14.80
C LEU A 98 3.16 -1.44 -15.08
N VAL A 99 4.43 -1.83 -15.23
CA VAL A 99 5.51 -0.89 -15.54
C VAL A 99 5.34 -0.27 -16.93
N ALA A 100 4.94 -1.05 -17.92
CA ALA A 100 4.71 -0.54 -19.28
C ALA A 100 3.55 0.47 -19.30
N GLU A 101 2.42 0.15 -18.67
CA GLU A 101 1.27 1.07 -18.53
C GLU A 101 1.64 2.35 -17.79
N PHE A 102 2.37 2.23 -16.68
CA PHE A 102 2.83 3.39 -15.91
C PHE A 102 3.74 4.31 -16.74
N GLU A 103 4.68 3.74 -17.49
CA GLU A 103 5.61 4.52 -18.31
C GLU A 103 4.89 5.20 -19.48
N GLU A 104 3.94 4.53 -20.13
CA GLU A 104 3.11 5.11 -21.17
C GLU A 104 2.29 6.28 -20.60
N PHE A 105 1.56 6.06 -19.51
CA PHE A 105 0.77 7.09 -18.85
C PHE A 105 1.61 8.30 -18.43
N ARG A 106 2.73 8.07 -17.73
CA ARG A 106 3.64 9.15 -17.31
C ARG A 106 4.16 9.96 -18.50
N ASN A 107 4.55 9.31 -19.60
CA ASN A 107 5.12 9.99 -20.75
C ASN A 107 4.07 10.78 -21.53
N ASP A 108 2.83 10.33 -21.53
CA ASP A 108 1.74 10.99 -22.26
C ASP A 108 1.13 12.14 -21.44
N VAL A 109 0.94 11.95 -20.13
CA VAL A 109 0.24 12.91 -19.26
C VAL A 109 1.20 13.86 -18.57
N TYR A 110 2.38 13.38 -18.14
CA TYR A 110 3.35 14.13 -17.34
C TYR A 110 4.75 14.19 -18.00
N PRO A 111 4.86 14.61 -19.27
CA PRO A 111 6.13 14.60 -19.99
C PRO A 111 7.13 15.67 -19.50
N ASP A 112 6.64 16.73 -18.84
CA ASP A 112 7.45 17.87 -18.42
C ASP A 112 7.93 17.69 -16.98
N ALA A 113 9.16 17.20 -16.82
CA ALA A 113 9.79 17.02 -15.52
C ALA A 113 10.06 18.33 -14.74
N ASP A 114 9.96 19.50 -15.38
CA ASP A 114 10.08 20.79 -14.71
C ASP A 114 8.76 21.22 -14.04
N ASP A 115 7.64 20.64 -14.46
CA ASP A 115 6.36 20.81 -13.78
C ASP A 115 6.41 20.19 -12.38
N ALA A 116 5.87 20.92 -11.38
CA ALA A 116 5.93 20.48 -9.98
C ALA A 116 5.13 19.20 -9.72
N TYR A 117 3.97 19.05 -10.39
CA TYR A 117 3.13 17.88 -10.27
C TYR A 117 3.76 16.67 -10.98
N ALA A 118 4.22 16.86 -12.22
CA ALA A 118 4.87 15.83 -13.02
C ALA A 118 6.18 15.31 -12.38
N ARG A 119 6.84 16.15 -11.57
CA ARG A 119 8.09 15.78 -10.88
C ARG A 119 7.87 14.63 -9.89
N ALA A 120 6.72 14.53 -9.25
CA ALA A 120 6.40 13.42 -8.37
C ALA A 120 6.42 12.06 -9.07
N TRP A 121 6.13 12.03 -10.39
CA TRP A 121 6.08 10.82 -11.22
C TRP A 121 7.45 10.38 -11.75
N GLN A 122 8.49 11.22 -11.61
CA GLN A 122 9.82 10.91 -12.11
C GLN A 122 10.58 9.97 -11.17
N ASN A 123 11.42 9.08 -11.74
CA ASN A 123 12.24 8.10 -10.99
C ASN A 123 11.43 7.18 -10.08
N LYS A 124 10.22 6.85 -10.46
CA LYS A 124 9.34 5.95 -9.72
C LYS A 124 9.29 4.56 -10.36
N PHE A 125 9.11 3.57 -9.52
CA PHE A 125 8.86 2.19 -9.90
C PHE A 125 7.47 1.80 -9.39
N PRO A 126 6.47 1.59 -10.25
CA PRO A 126 5.13 1.25 -9.82
C PRO A 126 5.11 -0.14 -9.20
N VAL A 127 4.34 -0.32 -8.12
CA VAL A 127 4.17 -1.60 -7.43
C VAL A 127 2.72 -2.03 -7.39
N TYR A 128 1.79 -1.08 -7.49
CA TYR A 128 0.35 -1.32 -7.51
C TYR A 128 -0.38 -0.18 -8.22
N ARG A 129 -1.50 -0.50 -8.88
CA ARG A 129 -2.44 0.46 -9.47
C ARG A 129 -3.80 0.26 -8.84
N PHE A 130 -4.35 1.32 -8.27
CA PHE A 130 -5.69 1.34 -7.70
C PHE A 130 -6.78 1.36 -8.77
N GLY A 131 -8.00 0.98 -8.38
CA GLY A 131 -9.16 1.01 -9.28
C GLY A 131 -9.53 2.40 -9.78
N ASN A 132 -9.13 3.46 -9.07
CA ASN A 132 -9.26 4.87 -9.46
C ASN A 132 -8.13 5.37 -10.38
N GLU A 133 -7.26 4.50 -10.86
CA GLU A 133 -6.09 4.79 -11.73
C GLU A 133 -4.90 5.47 -11.05
N ASP A 134 -4.92 5.66 -9.74
CA ASP A 134 -3.77 6.11 -8.96
C ASP A 134 -2.74 4.98 -8.78
N TYR A 135 -1.51 5.34 -8.39
CA TYR A 135 -0.45 4.35 -8.23
C TYR A 135 0.20 4.41 -6.86
N LEU A 136 0.58 3.24 -6.35
CA LEU A 136 1.68 3.13 -5.40
C LEU A 136 2.97 2.90 -6.15
N ALA A 137 4.00 3.62 -5.78
CA ALA A 137 5.31 3.47 -6.40
C ALA A 137 6.44 3.56 -5.37
N VAL A 138 7.56 2.91 -5.67
CA VAL A 138 8.80 3.08 -4.91
C VAL A 138 9.66 4.14 -5.60
N ASP A 139 10.08 5.15 -4.87
CA ASP A 139 11.11 6.07 -5.34
C ASP A 139 12.43 5.33 -5.47
N VAL A 140 12.99 5.30 -6.68
CA VAL A 140 14.19 4.48 -6.97
C VAL A 140 15.42 4.97 -6.19
N ALA A 141 15.50 6.26 -5.87
CA ALA A 141 16.64 6.84 -5.19
C ALA A 141 16.54 6.72 -3.66
N SER A 142 15.41 7.09 -3.06
CA SER A 142 15.21 7.06 -1.61
C SER A 142 14.73 5.70 -1.09
N GLN A 143 14.11 4.87 -1.92
CA GLN A 143 13.42 3.62 -1.60
C GLN A 143 12.11 3.82 -0.82
N GLU A 144 11.68 5.06 -0.62
CA GLU A 144 10.38 5.39 0.00
C GLU A 144 9.23 4.94 -0.89
N VAL A 145 8.12 4.58 -0.26
CA VAL A 145 6.86 4.34 -0.96
C VAL A 145 6.07 5.63 -1.05
N VAL A 146 5.61 5.96 -2.25
CA VAL A 146 4.85 7.18 -2.52
C VAL A 146 3.53 6.87 -3.20
N TYR A 147 2.53 7.71 -2.92
CA TYR A 147 1.27 7.75 -3.64
C TYR A 147 1.39 8.70 -4.83
N LEU A 148 0.84 8.30 -5.97
CA LEU A 148 0.83 9.11 -7.18
C LEU A 148 -0.62 9.25 -7.64
N SER A 149 -1.17 10.45 -7.51
CA SER A 149 -2.51 10.77 -7.96
C SER A 149 -2.51 11.14 -9.45
N HIS A 150 -3.46 10.58 -10.21
CA HIS A 150 -3.57 10.84 -11.66
C HIS A 150 -4.45 12.05 -11.99
N ASP A 151 -5.34 12.46 -11.07
CA ASP A 151 -6.41 13.42 -11.32
C ASP A 151 -6.09 14.87 -10.94
N GLY A 152 -4.85 15.16 -10.54
CA GLY A 152 -4.40 16.51 -10.18
C GLY A 152 -4.54 16.83 -8.69
N ASP A 153 -4.84 15.87 -7.83
CA ASP A 153 -4.81 16.04 -6.38
C ASP A 153 -3.37 16.32 -5.91
N THR A 154 -3.14 17.57 -5.50
CA THR A 154 -1.81 18.03 -5.10
C THR A 154 -1.45 17.66 -3.68
N GLU A 155 -2.41 17.26 -2.85
CA GLU A 155 -2.16 16.85 -1.46
C GLU A 155 -1.66 15.41 -1.39
N LEU A 156 -2.22 14.53 -2.22
CA LEU A 156 -1.82 13.13 -2.31
C LEU A 156 -0.62 12.90 -3.23
N ASN A 157 -0.49 13.66 -4.33
CA ASN A 157 0.53 13.39 -5.33
C ASN A 157 1.97 13.56 -4.83
N GLY A 158 2.69 12.46 -4.74
CA GLY A 158 4.05 12.42 -4.21
C GLY A 158 4.11 12.24 -2.69
N LEU A 159 2.96 11.99 -2.02
CA LEU A 159 2.89 11.74 -0.59
C LEU A 159 3.70 10.50 -0.23
N ALA A 160 4.65 10.64 0.70
CA ALA A 160 5.41 9.51 1.23
C ALA A 160 4.58 8.74 2.26
N LEU A 161 4.44 7.43 2.06
CA LEU A 161 3.60 6.56 2.88
C LEU A 161 4.41 5.66 3.83
N GLY A 162 5.67 5.38 3.49
CA GLY A 162 6.59 4.55 4.26
C GLY A 162 8.04 4.76 3.85
N CYS A 163 8.98 4.53 4.76
CA CYS A 163 10.42 4.71 4.50
C CYS A 163 11.01 3.62 3.59
N ASP A 164 10.35 2.50 3.47
CA ASP A 164 10.57 1.44 2.50
C ASP A 164 9.28 0.63 2.30
N PHE A 165 9.32 -0.37 1.42
CA PHE A 165 8.11 -1.13 1.10
C PHE A 165 7.61 -2.00 2.26
N GLU A 166 8.49 -2.54 3.10
CA GLU A 166 8.09 -3.31 4.27
C GLU A 166 7.43 -2.42 5.34
N ASP A 167 8.00 -1.23 5.60
CA ASP A 167 7.44 -0.24 6.51
C ASP A 167 6.07 0.23 6.04
N PHE A 168 5.92 0.52 4.74
CA PHE A 168 4.62 0.86 4.15
C PHE A 168 3.58 -0.25 4.36
N VAL A 169 3.91 -1.51 4.01
CA VAL A 169 2.97 -2.63 4.18
C VAL A 169 2.56 -2.78 5.65
N LYS A 170 3.50 -2.64 6.59
CA LYS A 170 3.18 -2.66 8.03
C LYS A 170 2.23 -1.54 8.44
N ARG A 171 2.47 -0.32 7.97
CA ARG A 171 1.60 0.83 8.27
C ARG A 171 0.21 0.64 7.66
N SER A 172 0.14 0.24 6.40
CA SER A 172 -1.11 -0.05 5.72
C SER A 172 -1.92 -1.14 6.46
N LEU A 173 -1.31 -2.26 6.83
CA LEU A 173 -1.97 -3.29 7.62
C LEU A 173 -2.44 -2.77 8.98
N CYS A 174 -1.68 -1.92 9.67
CA CYS A 174 -2.10 -1.28 10.94
C CYS A 174 -3.31 -0.35 10.78
N LEU A 175 -3.57 0.11 9.57
CA LEU A 175 -4.70 0.96 9.17
C LEU A 175 -5.78 0.18 8.38
N ALA A 176 -5.88 -1.14 8.61
CA ALA A 176 -6.82 -2.01 7.92
C ALA A 176 -6.77 -1.87 6.38
N ALA A 177 -5.57 -1.65 5.83
CA ALA A 177 -5.33 -1.44 4.41
C ALA A 177 -6.15 -0.30 3.77
N THR A 178 -6.63 0.69 4.55
CA THR A 178 -7.40 1.83 4.01
C THR A 178 -6.67 2.49 2.85
N VAL A 179 -7.41 2.96 1.88
CA VAL A 179 -6.89 3.73 0.72
C VAL A 179 -7.03 5.25 0.91
N ASP A 180 -7.79 5.68 1.89
CA ASP A 180 -7.85 7.08 2.31
C ASP A 180 -6.68 7.38 3.27
N TYR A 181 -5.59 7.91 2.73
CA TYR A 181 -4.36 8.15 3.48
C TYR A 181 -4.30 9.52 4.17
N LEU A 182 -5.06 10.52 3.69
CA LEU A 182 -4.96 11.90 4.19
C LEU A 182 -5.21 12.02 5.70
N PRO A 183 -6.19 11.33 6.30
CA PRO A 183 -6.42 11.41 7.74
C PRO A 183 -5.25 10.93 8.60
N PHE A 184 -4.31 10.20 8.00
CA PHE A 184 -3.18 9.59 8.71
C PHE A 184 -1.84 10.28 8.43
N VAL A 185 -1.89 11.48 7.84
CA VAL A 185 -0.71 12.31 7.57
C VAL A 185 -0.71 13.50 8.52
N ASP A 186 0.19 13.48 9.49
CA ASP A 186 0.32 14.56 10.46
C ASP A 186 1.47 15.51 10.12
N GLU A 187 1.31 16.81 10.42
CA GLU A 187 2.40 17.77 10.34
C GLU A 187 3.61 17.30 11.18
N GLY A 188 4.73 17.10 10.51
CA GLY A 188 5.99 16.70 11.15
C GLY A 188 6.25 15.19 11.24
N THR A 189 5.33 14.35 10.79
CA THR A 189 5.60 12.94 10.54
C THR A 189 5.89 12.73 9.05
N PRO A 190 6.98 12.04 8.69
CA PRO A 190 7.35 11.88 7.29
C PRO A 190 6.48 10.83 6.54
N TYR A 191 5.74 9.98 7.26
CA TYR A 191 4.99 8.84 6.73
C TYR A 191 3.66 8.69 7.43
N LEU A 192 2.81 7.74 7.01
CA LEU A 192 1.53 7.43 7.66
C LEU A 192 1.70 7.27 9.18
N ASN A 193 1.00 8.08 9.96
CA ASN A 193 1.05 8.01 11.42
C ASN A 193 0.08 6.96 11.95
N ILE A 194 0.60 5.81 12.31
CA ILE A 194 -0.19 4.70 12.87
C ILE A 194 -0.45 4.83 14.38
N ASP A 195 0.15 5.81 15.03
CA ASP A 195 0.00 6.05 16.48
C ASP A 195 -0.78 7.34 16.79
N GLY A 196 -1.24 8.07 15.74
CA GLY A 196 -2.07 9.26 15.82
C GLY A 196 -3.51 8.98 16.29
N GLU A 197 -4.25 10.05 16.59
CA GLU A 197 -5.64 9.96 17.06
C GLU A 197 -6.53 9.28 16.03
N ASN A 198 -6.42 9.65 14.75
CA ASN A 198 -7.18 9.06 13.66
C ASN A 198 -6.88 7.56 13.48
N ALA A 199 -5.63 7.15 13.60
CA ALA A 199 -5.25 5.75 13.52
C ALA A 199 -5.80 4.94 14.71
N CYS A 200 -5.85 5.52 15.91
CA CYS A 200 -6.49 4.91 17.07
C CYS A 200 -8.00 4.77 16.87
N ALA A 201 -8.66 5.84 16.39
CA ALA A 201 -10.09 5.85 16.10
C ALA A 201 -10.48 4.82 15.03
N LEU A 202 -9.70 4.73 13.94
CA LEU A 202 -9.92 3.72 12.90
C LEU A 202 -9.82 2.30 13.48
N ARG A 203 -8.76 2.01 14.25
CA ARG A 203 -8.59 0.68 14.86
C ARG A 203 -9.71 0.31 15.83
N GLU A 204 -10.22 1.28 16.59
CA GLU A 204 -11.39 1.07 17.45
C GLU A 204 -12.63 0.74 16.60
N ALA A 205 -12.90 1.52 15.55
CA ALA A 205 -14.02 1.33 14.65
C ALA A 205 -14.00 -0.05 13.98
N VAL A 206 -12.83 -0.52 13.49
CA VAL A 206 -12.69 -1.84 12.86
C VAL A 206 -12.50 -3.00 13.87
N GLY A 207 -12.53 -2.75 15.18
CA GLY A 207 -12.42 -3.79 16.21
C GLY A 207 -11.03 -4.41 16.35
N TRP A 208 -9.96 -3.66 16.05
CA TRP A 208 -8.57 -4.13 16.04
C TRP A 208 -8.12 -4.81 17.33
N ASP A 209 -8.47 -4.27 18.49
CA ASP A 209 -8.04 -4.81 19.79
C ASP A 209 -8.64 -6.19 20.05
N ALA A 210 -9.87 -6.43 19.63
CA ALA A 210 -10.51 -7.74 19.72
C ALA A 210 -9.82 -8.76 18.80
N ALA A 211 -9.47 -8.36 17.57
CA ALA A 211 -8.79 -9.21 16.60
C ALA A 211 -7.34 -9.54 17.02
N SER A 212 -6.64 -8.59 17.65
CA SER A 212 -5.25 -8.76 18.11
C SER A 212 -5.11 -9.63 19.37
N SER A 213 -6.20 -9.79 20.15
CA SER A 213 -6.25 -10.54 21.42
C SER A 213 -6.59 -12.02 21.24
N GLY A 214 -6.92 -12.45 20.01
CA GLY A 214 -7.21 -13.84 19.69
C GLY A 214 -5.98 -14.73 19.84
N GLU A 215 -5.76 -15.33 21.02
CA GLU A 215 -4.91 -16.49 21.31
C GLU A 215 -5.74 -17.77 21.28
#